data_0427a49ad81ea20f8c76e4a1deaf0bc0
#
_entry.id   0427a49ad81ea20f8c76e4a1deaf0bc0
#
_cell.length_a   1.000
_cell.length_b   1.000
_cell.length_c   1.000
_cell.angle_alpha   90.00
_cell.angle_beta   90.00
_cell.angle_gamma   90.00
#
_symmetry.space_group_name_H-M   'P 1'
#
loop_
_entity.id
_entity.type
_entity.pdbx_description
1 polymer ?
#
loop_
_entity_poly.entity_id
_entity_poly.type
_entity_poly.pdbx_seq_one_letter_code
_entity_poly.pdbx_strand_id
1 'polypeptide(L)'
;MKSGIKAVVLIATALLLTSCGGGGTSSSQESFVSGNGSVTFIKPEKRIEAPALSGMTLSGTNYTYSVGKVAVVNVWASWCSPCRAEAPTLAALANKYSDVAFIGILTRDNPATAEAFQRRFSLPYPTLIDDSLLIGFKGSLPANAIPSTVLIDKAGRVAARISGVVTVASLSDLIERVSRE
;
A
#
# COMPACT_ATOMS: atom_id res chain seq x y z
N MET A 1 38.72 -59.06 -23.73
CA MET A 1 38.39 -58.50 -22.41
C MET A 1 38.50 -56.97 -22.44
N LYS A 2 37.71 -56.23 -23.24
CA LYS A 2 37.71 -54.77 -23.35
C LYS A 2 36.34 -54.20 -23.68
N SER A 3 35.25 -54.79 -23.20
CA SER A 3 33.90 -54.34 -23.58
C SER A 3 32.96 -54.05 -22.39
N GLY A 4 33.43 -54.12 -21.14
CA GLY A 4 32.59 -53.98 -19.95
C GLY A 4 32.63 -52.63 -19.22
N ILE A 5 33.50 -51.70 -19.60
CA ILE A 5 33.74 -50.48 -18.84
C ILE A 5 32.96 -49.24 -19.41
N LYS A 6 32.52 -49.33 -20.68
CA LYS A 6 31.83 -48.21 -21.30
C LYS A 6 30.33 -48.10 -20.99
N ALA A 7 29.72 -49.12 -20.43
CA ALA A 7 28.28 -49.14 -20.11
C ALA A 7 27.95 -48.59 -18.70
N VAL A 8 28.91 -48.52 -17.79
CA VAL A 8 28.69 -48.08 -16.38
C VAL A 8 28.79 -46.55 -16.22
N VAL A 9 29.50 -45.87 -17.14
CA VAL A 9 29.69 -44.39 -17.04
C VAL A 9 28.49 -43.60 -17.56
N LEU A 10 27.62 -44.21 -18.39
CA LEU A 10 26.44 -43.50 -18.97
C LEU A 10 25.20 -43.49 -18.08
N ILE A 11 25.18 -44.29 -17.01
CA ILE A 11 24.03 -44.33 -16.07
C ILE A 11 24.22 -43.37 -14.89
N ALA A 12 25.45 -42.93 -14.58
CA ALA A 12 25.75 -42.06 -13.45
C ALA A 12 25.48 -40.54 -13.72
N THR A 13 25.26 -40.15 -15.00
CA THR A 13 25.07 -38.73 -15.36
C THR A 13 23.61 -38.32 -15.52
N ALA A 14 22.66 -39.24 -15.37
CA ALA A 14 21.23 -38.95 -15.56
C ALA A 14 20.47 -38.63 -14.22
N LEU A 15 21.14 -38.62 -13.07
CA LEU A 15 20.47 -38.46 -11.77
C LEU A 15 20.71 -37.12 -11.04
N LEU A 16 21.26 -36.11 -11.72
CA LEU A 16 21.55 -34.82 -11.10
C LEU A 16 20.72 -33.63 -11.62
N LEU A 17 19.59 -33.85 -12.27
CA LEU A 17 18.75 -32.78 -12.86
C LEU A 17 17.35 -32.69 -12.26
N THR A 18 17.11 -33.17 -11.03
CA THR A 18 15.83 -32.98 -10.36
C THR A 18 16.02 -32.31 -9.00
N SER A 19 16.51 -31.08 -9.00
CA SER A 19 16.43 -30.23 -7.81
C SER A 19 16.37 -28.76 -8.20
N CYS A 20 15.19 -28.35 -8.66
CA CYS A 20 14.71 -26.97 -8.59
C CYS A 20 13.20 -27.00 -8.49
N GLY A 21 12.70 -27.70 -7.48
CA GLY A 21 11.37 -27.46 -6.93
C GLY A 21 11.50 -26.32 -5.94
N GLY A 22 11.60 -25.08 -6.43
CA GLY A 22 11.42 -23.90 -5.61
C GLY A 22 10.02 -23.97 -5.02
N GLY A 23 9.91 -24.36 -3.73
CA GLY A 23 8.71 -24.20 -2.94
C GLY A 23 8.38 -22.72 -2.90
N GLY A 24 7.53 -22.28 -3.82
CA GLY A 24 6.89 -21.00 -3.73
C GLY A 24 6.06 -21.01 -2.47
N THR A 25 6.54 -20.35 -1.41
CA THR A 25 5.68 -19.94 -0.32
C THR A 25 4.57 -19.14 -0.96
N SER A 26 3.38 -19.71 -1.00
CA SER A 26 2.17 -19.02 -1.42
C SER A 26 1.98 -17.84 -0.46
N SER A 27 2.51 -16.68 -0.85
CA SER A 27 2.25 -15.46 -0.13
C SER A 27 0.75 -15.25 -0.16
N SER A 28 0.14 -15.11 1.01
CA SER A 28 -1.29 -14.82 1.20
C SER A 28 -1.67 -13.44 0.66
N GLN A 29 -0.77 -12.79 -0.06
CA GLN A 29 -0.92 -11.49 -0.69
C GLN A 29 -0.99 -11.66 -2.20
N GLU A 30 -2.03 -11.12 -2.80
CA GLU A 30 -2.08 -10.92 -4.25
C GLU A 30 -1.33 -9.62 -4.55
N SER A 31 -0.32 -9.68 -5.40
CA SER A 31 0.45 -8.51 -5.83
C SER A 31 0.41 -8.39 -7.35
N PHE A 32 0.09 -7.21 -7.84
CA PHE A 32 0.12 -6.90 -9.27
C PHE A 32 0.59 -5.45 -9.49
N VAL A 33 1.05 -5.18 -10.69
CA VAL A 33 1.42 -3.82 -11.12
C VAL A 33 0.26 -3.25 -11.92
N SER A 34 -0.28 -2.12 -11.48
CA SER A 34 -1.36 -1.41 -12.14
C SER A 34 -0.91 0.03 -12.45
N GLY A 35 -0.73 0.33 -13.70
CA GLY A 35 -0.28 1.66 -14.12
C GLY A 35 1.09 2.03 -13.54
N ASN A 36 1.13 3.08 -12.73
CA ASN A 36 2.36 3.61 -12.14
C ASN A 36 2.66 3.11 -10.72
N GLY A 37 1.84 2.22 -10.15
CA GLY A 37 1.99 1.72 -8.78
C GLY A 37 1.88 0.21 -8.66
N SER A 38 2.64 -0.39 -7.73
CA SER A 38 2.51 -1.79 -7.36
C SER A 38 1.37 -1.95 -6.34
N VAL A 39 0.41 -2.80 -6.65
CA VAL A 39 -0.74 -3.08 -5.79
C VAL A 39 -0.55 -4.39 -5.06
N THR A 40 -0.76 -4.39 -3.75
CA THR A 40 -0.79 -5.59 -2.92
C THR A 40 -2.16 -5.64 -2.22
N PHE A 41 -2.89 -6.74 -2.40
CA PHE A 41 -4.15 -7.01 -1.70
C PHE A 41 -3.95 -8.14 -0.69
N ILE A 42 -4.44 -7.95 0.53
CA ILE A 42 -4.31 -8.90 1.63
C ILE A 42 -5.67 -9.59 1.82
N LYS A 43 -5.68 -10.92 1.76
CA LYS A 43 -6.88 -11.71 2.01
C LYS A 43 -7.41 -11.47 3.43
N PRO A 44 -8.73 -11.44 3.66
CA PRO A 44 -9.31 -11.07 4.95
C PRO A 44 -8.73 -11.80 6.17
N GLU A 45 -8.45 -13.10 6.02
CA GLU A 45 -7.89 -13.94 7.08
C GLU A 45 -6.41 -13.67 7.43
N LYS A 46 -5.73 -12.85 6.63
CA LYS A 46 -4.31 -12.50 6.80
C LYS A 46 -4.10 -11.03 7.14
N ARG A 47 -5.17 -10.25 7.26
CA ARG A 47 -5.10 -8.84 7.60
C ARG A 47 -4.71 -8.64 9.06
N ILE A 48 -3.84 -7.69 9.29
CA ILE A 48 -3.46 -7.22 10.61
C ILE A 48 -4.15 -5.90 10.93
N GLU A 49 -4.34 -5.60 12.19
CA GLU A 49 -4.91 -4.33 12.63
C GLU A 49 -4.05 -3.15 12.18
N ALA A 50 -4.72 -2.10 11.70
CA ALA A 50 -4.07 -0.84 11.43
C ALA A 50 -3.76 -0.10 12.76
N PRO A 51 -2.72 0.74 12.80
CA PRO A 51 -2.51 1.59 13.95
C PRO A 51 -3.68 2.57 14.15
N ALA A 52 -3.87 3.03 15.38
CA ALA A 52 -4.80 4.11 15.65
C ALA A 52 -4.37 5.37 14.87
N LEU A 53 -5.29 5.91 14.06
CA LEU A 53 -5.06 7.11 13.26
C LEU A 53 -5.70 8.31 13.97
N SER A 54 -4.93 8.97 14.81
CA SER A 54 -5.39 10.16 15.55
C SER A 54 -4.24 11.12 15.76
N GLY A 55 -4.55 12.41 15.84
CA GLY A 55 -3.57 13.45 16.12
C GLY A 55 -3.95 14.80 15.54
N MET A 56 -3.02 15.73 15.64
CA MET A 56 -3.11 17.07 15.07
C MET A 56 -3.05 17.00 13.54
N THR A 57 -3.90 17.76 12.89
CA THR A 57 -3.92 17.91 11.43
C THR A 57 -3.20 19.19 10.99
N LEU A 58 -2.94 19.30 9.67
CA LEU A 58 -2.43 20.54 9.06
C LEU A 58 -3.31 21.76 9.33
N SER A 59 -4.63 21.59 9.50
CA SER A 59 -5.55 22.69 9.83
C SER A 59 -5.51 23.09 11.31
N GLY A 60 -4.65 22.51 12.13
CA GLY A 60 -4.54 22.79 13.56
C GLY A 60 -5.67 22.18 14.41
N THR A 61 -6.47 21.27 13.85
CA THR A 61 -7.54 20.56 14.58
C THR A 61 -7.13 19.14 14.90
N ASN A 62 -7.66 18.56 15.97
CA ASN A 62 -7.50 17.14 16.23
C ASN A 62 -8.45 16.32 15.38
N TYR A 63 -7.94 15.22 14.83
CA TYR A 63 -8.73 14.25 14.09
C TYR A 63 -8.51 12.85 14.67
N THR A 64 -9.55 12.04 14.66
CA THR A 64 -9.50 10.62 15.03
C THR A 64 -10.34 9.83 14.03
N TYR A 65 -9.72 8.85 13.39
CA TYR A 65 -10.45 7.89 12.55
C TYR A 65 -11.19 6.89 13.45
N SER A 66 -12.48 6.69 13.15
CA SER A 66 -13.30 5.69 13.81
C SER A 66 -13.47 4.47 12.92
N VAL A 67 -13.16 3.29 13.44
CA VAL A 67 -13.41 2.00 12.79
C VAL A 67 -14.91 1.86 12.46
N GLY A 68 -15.24 1.16 11.40
CA GLY A 68 -16.62 0.98 10.90
C GLY A 68 -16.82 1.50 9.47
N LYS A 69 -15.87 2.28 8.95
CA LYS A 69 -15.82 2.71 7.55
C LYS A 69 -14.53 2.22 6.90
N VAL A 70 -14.56 2.01 5.60
CA VAL A 70 -13.32 1.84 4.83
C VAL A 70 -12.51 3.13 4.91
N ALA A 71 -11.18 3.02 5.07
CA ALA A 71 -10.31 4.18 5.02
C ALA A 71 -9.24 4.04 3.93
N VAL A 72 -8.92 5.17 3.31
CA VAL A 72 -7.80 5.37 2.39
C VAL A 72 -6.79 6.27 3.08
N VAL A 73 -5.63 5.73 3.41
CA VAL A 73 -4.54 6.44 4.09
C VAL A 73 -3.43 6.70 3.08
N ASN A 74 -3.23 7.96 2.70
CA ASN A 74 -2.18 8.36 1.76
C ASN A 74 -1.02 9.02 2.49
N VAL A 75 0.20 8.49 2.28
CA VAL A 75 1.45 9.03 2.84
C VAL A 75 2.15 9.87 1.80
N TRP A 76 2.39 11.13 2.12
CA TRP A 76 2.86 12.10 1.16
C TRP A 76 3.75 13.20 1.76
N ALA A 77 4.37 13.97 0.87
CA ALA A 77 5.09 15.20 1.20
C ALA A 77 4.95 16.22 0.06
N SER A 78 5.01 17.52 0.36
CA SER A 78 4.85 18.59 -0.63
C SER A 78 5.99 18.65 -1.67
N TRP A 79 7.19 18.26 -1.27
CA TRP A 79 8.39 18.19 -2.14
C TRP A 79 8.40 16.94 -3.04
N CYS A 80 7.54 15.95 -2.79
CA CYS A 80 7.46 14.69 -3.53
C CYS A 80 6.78 14.90 -4.89
N SER A 81 7.53 14.84 -5.98
CA SER A 81 6.98 15.05 -7.32
C SER A 81 5.87 14.04 -7.70
N PRO A 82 6.02 12.73 -7.47
CA PRO A 82 4.93 11.77 -7.74
C PRO A 82 3.68 12.03 -6.88
N CYS A 83 3.83 12.49 -5.62
CA CYS A 83 2.69 12.85 -4.77
C CYS A 83 1.88 14.01 -5.37
N ARG A 84 2.58 14.97 -6.00
CA ARG A 84 1.93 16.08 -6.73
C ARG A 84 1.13 15.59 -7.95
N ALA A 85 1.62 14.56 -8.62
CA ALA A 85 0.96 13.98 -9.79
C ALA A 85 -0.35 13.25 -9.41
N GLU A 86 -0.40 12.59 -8.25
CA GLU A 86 -1.59 11.85 -7.80
C GLU A 86 -2.62 12.72 -7.04
N ALA A 87 -2.23 13.88 -6.51
CA ALA A 87 -3.09 14.71 -5.68
C ALA A 87 -4.45 15.05 -6.30
N PRO A 88 -4.58 15.43 -7.61
CA PRO A 88 -5.87 15.64 -8.24
C PRO A 88 -6.76 14.37 -8.26
N THR A 89 -6.15 13.20 -8.47
CA THR A 89 -6.85 11.92 -8.44
C THR A 89 -7.41 11.62 -7.06
N LEU A 90 -6.60 11.82 -6.02
CA LEU A 90 -7.03 11.63 -4.63
C LEU A 90 -8.15 12.60 -4.24
N ALA A 91 -8.05 13.88 -4.63
CA ALA A 91 -9.11 14.86 -4.38
C ALA A 91 -10.43 14.45 -5.05
N ALA A 92 -10.39 14.03 -6.32
CA ALA A 92 -11.58 13.59 -7.05
C ALA A 92 -12.22 12.35 -6.44
N LEU A 93 -11.39 11.35 -6.03
CA LEU A 93 -11.90 10.12 -5.43
C LEU A 93 -12.43 10.35 -4.01
N ALA A 94 -11.82 11.22 -3.21
CA ALA A 94 -12.33 11.59 -1.90
C ALA A 94 -13.72 12.27 -1.98
N ASN A 95 -13.93 13.09 -2.99
CA ASN A 95 -15.25 13.69 -3.24
C ASN A 95 -16.27 12.66 -3.77
N LYS A 96 -15.83 11.68 -4.59
CA LYS A 96 -16.70 10.63 -5.13
C LYS A 96 -17.18 9.65 -4.06
N TYR A 97 -16.27 9.21 -3.17
CA TYR A 97 -16.53 8.18 -2.17
C TYR A 97 -16.74 8.80 -0.77
N SER A 98 -17.85 9.50 -0.57
CA SER A 98 -18.16 10.24 0.66
C SER A 98 -18.36 9.35 1.90
N ASP A 99 -18.61 8.07 1.72
CA ASP A 99 -18.73 7.04 2.76
C ASP A 99 -17.39 6.40 3.15
N VAL A 100 -16.30 6.72 2.42
CA VAL A 100 -14.93 6.28 2.70
C VAL A 100 -14.16 7.40 3.39
N ALA A 101 -13.44 7.06 4.46
CA ALA A 101 -12.60 8.01 5.15
C ALA A 101 -11.26 8.18 4.41
N PHE A 102 -11.03 9.34 3.79
CA PHE A 102 -9.71 9.68 3.26
C PHE A 102 -8.90 10.41 4.33
N ILE A 103 -7.62 10.03 4.51
CA ILE A 103 -6.72 10.55 5.53
C ILE A 103 -5.32 10.68 4.94
N GLY A 104 -4.70 11.85 5.09
CA GLY A 104 -3.30 12.04 4.77
C GLY A 104 -2.42 11.77 5.99
N ILE A 105 -1.20 11.28 5.78
CA ILE A 105 -0.10 11.32 6.76
C ILE A 105 1.05 12.08 6.13
N LEU A 106 1.40 13.21 6.71
CA LEU A 106 2.54 14.00 6.29
C LEU A 106 3.83 13.36 6.79
N THR A 107 4.84 13.21 5.94
CA THR A 107 6.13 12.67 6.38
C THR A 107 7.28 13.56 5.92
N ARG A 108 8.22 13.83 6.83
CA ARG A 108 9.47 14.55 6.57
C ARG A 108 9.27 15.86 5.79
N ASP A 109 8.29 16.65 6.18
CA ASP A 109 7.93 17.89 5.48
C ASP A 109 7.62 19.01 6.48
N ASN A 110 7.67 20.24 5.99
CA ASN A 110 7.29 21.42 6.76
C ASN A 110 5.76 21.62 6.67
N PRO A 111 5.04 21.75 7.81
CA PRO A 111 3.59 21.96 7.81
C PRO A 111 3.12 23.14 6.95
N ALA A 112 3.83 24.26 6.93
CA ALA A 112 3.42 25.42 6.12
C ALA A 112 3.48 25.16 4.61
N THR A 113 4.51 24.43 4.12
CA THR A 113 4.59 24.04 2.70
C THR A 113 3.56 22.97 2.37
N ALA A 114 3.30 22.05 3.30
CA ALA A 114 2.27 21.02 3.17
C ALA A 114 0.85 21.62 3.12
N GLU A 115 0.55 22.64 3.94
CA GLU A 115 -0.72 23.36 3.85
C GLU A 115 -0.91 24.07 2.50
N ALA A 116 0.14 24.72 1.98
CA ALA A 116 0.08 25.35 0.66
C ALA A 116 -0.20 24.32 -0.43
N PHE A 117 0.41 23.12 -0.33
CA PHE A 117 0.12 22.01 -1.21
C PHE A 117 -1.35 21.54 -1.09
N GLN A 118 -1.85 21.31 0.13
CA GLN A 118 -3.23 20.87 0.38
C GLN A 118 -4.23 21.86 -0.20
N ARG A 119 -4.02 23.17 0.00
CA ARG A 119 -4.85 24.21 -0.61
C ARG A 119 -4.78 24.21 -2.13
N ARG A 120 -3.56 24.11 -2.69
CA ARG A 120 -3.35 24.12 -4.15
C ARG A 120 -4.09 23.01 -4.88
N PHE A 121 -4.11 21.81 -4.29
CA PHE A 121 -4.76 20.63 -4.89
C PHE A 121 -6.17 20.40 -4.36
N SER A 122 -6.67 21.29 -3.49
CA SER A 122 -8.02 21.19 -2.90
C SER A 122 -8.29 19.82 -2.29
N LEU A 123 -7.31 19.27 -1.53
CA LEU A 123 -7.48 17.99 -0.87
C LEU A 123 -8.55 18.12 0.23
N PRO A 124 -9.70 17.41 0.12
CA PRO A 124 -10.85 17.65 0.99
C PRO A 124 -10.81 16.84 2.30
N TYR A 125 -9.68 16.25 2.63
CA TYR A 125 -9.53 15.33 3.75
C TYR A 125 -8.44 15.79 4.74
N PRO A 126 -8.54 15.39 6.03
CA PRO A 126 -7.56 15.73 7.04
C PRO A 126 -6.21 15.09 6.75
N THR A 127 -5.12 15.82 7.01
CA THR A 127 -3.75 15.29 6.97
C THR A 127 -3.14 15.40 8.36
N LEU A 128 -2.80 14.26 8.95
CA LEU A 128 -2.10 14.13 10.21
C LEU A 128 -0.62 14.52 10.05
N ILE A 129 -0.08 15.30 10.98
CA ILE A 129 1.31 15.81 10.92
C ILE A 129 2.32 14.94 11.66
N ASP A 130 1.87 13.91 12.39
CA ASP A 130 2.73 12.98 13.13
C ASP A 130 3.10 11.78 12.26
N ASP A 131 4.33 11.77 11.74
CA ASP A 131 4.83 10.67 10.91
C ASP A 131 5.26 9.43 11.73
N SER A 132 5.30 9.52 13.06
CA SER A 132 5.53 8.35 13.92
C SER A 132 4.42 7.29 13.78
N LEU A 133 3.22 7.68 13.32
CA LEU A 133 2.13 6.79 12.96
C LEU A 133 2.53 5.73 11.94
N LEU A 134 3.53 6.03 11.08
CA LEU A 134 4.05 5.11 10.07
C LEU A 134 4.71 3.87 10.67
N ILE A 135 5.21 3.97 11.91
CA ILE A 135 5.81 2.85 12.63
C ILE A 135 4.77 1.73 12.85
N GLY A 136 3.52 2.10 13.08
CA GLY A 136 2.41 1.15 13.26
C GLY A 136 2.07 0.33 12.02
N PHE A 137 2.46 0.80 10.83
CA PHE A 137 2.24 0.08 9.57
C PHE A 137 3.38 -0.88 9.20
N LYS A 138 4.19 -1.35 10.18
CA LYS A 138 5.26 -2.32 9.93
C LYS A 138 4.74 -3.52 9.12
N GLY A 139 5.46 -3.87 8.06
CA GLY A 139 5.08 -4.94 7.15
C GLY A 139 4.00 -4.59 6.12
N SER A 140 3.22 -3.52 6.33
CA SER A 140 2.20 -3.06 5.38
C SER A 140 2.65 -1.84 4.57
N LEU A 141 3.52 -1.01 5.14
CA LEU A 141 4.00 0.22 4.52
C LEU A 141 5.52 0.36 4.71
N PRO A 142 6.33 0.41 3.65
CA PRO A 142 7.74 0.71 3.76
C PRO A 142 7.96 2.14 4.30
N ALA A 143 8.78 2.30 5.33
CA ALA A 143 8.99 3.56 6.03
C ALA A 143 9.53 4.72 5.16
N ASN A 144 10.14 4.40 4.00
CA ASN A 144 10.79 5.38 3.12
C ASN A 144 10.09 5.57 1.77
N ALA A 145 9.00 4.87 1.50
CA ALA A 145 8.32 4.92 0.21
C ALA A 145 7.18 5.93 0.22
N ILE A 146 7.31 6.97 -0.58
CA ILE A 146 6.24 7.94 -0.89
C ILE A 146 6.17 8.18 -2.41
N PRO A 147 4.96 8.30 -2.97
CA PRO A 147 3.70 8.10 -2.27
C PRO A 147 3.42 6.61 -1.97
N SER A 148 2.69 6.37 -0.91
CA SER A 148 2.11 5.07 -0.61
C SER A 148 0.68 5.26 -0.12
N THR A 149 -0.21 4.40 -0.56
CA THR A 149 -1.61 4.44 -0.13
C THR A 149 -2.01 3.09 0.45
N VAL A 150 -2.54 3.11 1.66
CA VAL A 150 -3.02 1.94 2.39
C VAL A 150 -4.54 2.01 2.50
N LEU A 151 -5.23 0.89 2.25
CA LEU A 151 -6.64 0.74 2.51
C LEU A 151 -6.85 -0.04 3.80
N ILE A 152 -7.77 0.44 4.62
CA ILE A 152 -8.19 -0.19 5.87
C ILE A 152 -9.65 -0.62 5.70
N ASP A 153 -9.96 -1.87 6.06
CA ASP A 153 -11.33 -2.41 6.00
C ASP A 153 -12.22 -1.87 7.14
N LYS A 154 -13.52 -2.16 7.06
CA LYS A 154 -14.50 -1.74 8.08
C LYS A 154 -14.19 -2.29 9.48
N ALA A 155 -13.44 -3.38 9.58
CA ALA A 155 -13.00 -3.94 10.86
C ALA A 155 -11.71 -3.28 11.41
N GLY A 156 -11.16 -2.27 10.71
CA GLY A 156 -9.95 -1.57 11.13
C GLY A 156 -8.64 -2.28 10.76
N ARG A 157 -8.66 -3.21 9.81
CA ARG A 157 -7.48 -4.00 9.43
C ARG A 157 -6.94 -3.57 8.07
N VAL A 158 -5.63 -3.65 7.89
CA VAL A 158 -4.97 -3.32 6.62
C VAL A 158 -5.37 -4.32 5.54
N ALA A 159 -6.07 -3.84 4.51
CA ALA A 159 -6.65 -4.66 3.44
C ALA A 159 -5.84 -4.62 2.14
N ALA A 160 -5.26 -3.47 1.80
CA ALA A 160 -4.49 -3.32 0.56
C ALA A 160 -3.45 -2.21 0.70
N ARG A 161 -2.49 -2.21 -0.22
CA ARG A 161 -1.48 -1.16 -0.36
C ARG A 161 -1.19 -0.91 -1.84
N ILE A 162 -1.07 0.37 -2.20
CA ILE A 162 -0.47 0.82 -3.45
C ILE A 162 0.88 1.46 -3.10
N SER A 163 1.97 0.94 -3.65
CA SER A 163 3.30 1.54 -3.54
C SER A 163 3.58 2.32 -4.81
N GLY A 164 3.71 3.64 -4.72
CA GLY A 164 3.80 4.55 -5.85
C GLY A 164 2.47 5.27 -6.15
N VAL A 165 2.41 5.92 -7.31
CA VAL A 165 1.29 6.78 -7.71
C VAL A 165 -0.01 5.99 -7.88
N VAL A 166 -1.09 6.49 -7.30
CA VAL A 166 -2.43 5.95 -7.52
C VAL A 166 -3.01 6.44 -8.84
N THR A 167 -3.79 5.57 -9.48
CA THR A 167 -4.66 5.95 -10.61
C THR A 167 -6.13 5.87 -10.18
N VAL A 168 -7.01 6.52 -10.94
CA VAL A 168 -8.46 6.40 -10.70
C VAL A 168 -8.89 4.93 -10.72
N ALA A 169 -8.39 4.16 -11.69
CA ALA A 169 -8.75 2.74 -11.84
C ALA A 169 -8.26 1.91 -10.65
N SER A 170 -6.96 2.02 -10.29
CA SER A 170 -6.37 1.18 -9.23
C SER A 170 -6.99 1.44 -7.86
N LEU A 171 -7.22 2.70 -7.52
CA LEU A 171 -7.77 3.04 -6.21
C LEU A 171 -9.28 2.80 -6.13
N SER A 172 -10.05 3.09 -7.21
CA SER A 172 -11.49 2.78 -7.24
C SER A 172 -11.75 1.28 -7.11
N ASP A 173 -11.02 0.43 -7.85
CA ASP A 173 -11.17 -1.02 -7.77
C ASP A 173 -10.94 -1.55 -6.34
N LEU A 174 -9.88 -1.08 -5.69
CA LEU A 174 -9.59 -1.46 -4.31
C LEU A 174 -10.64 -0.96 -3.31
N ILE A 175 -11.09 0.29 -3.43
CA ILE A 175 -12.15 0.85 -2.58
C ILE A 175 -13.41 0.00 -2.72
N GLU A 176 -13.86 -0.26 -3.96
CA GLU A 176 -15.07 -1.03 -4.22
C GLU A 176 -14.94 -2.48 -3.76
N ARG A 177 -13.76 -3.10 -3.94
CA ARG A 177 -13.48 -4.47 -3.47
C ARG A 177 -13.57 -4.57 -1.94
N VAL A 178 -12.89 -3.67 -1.22
CA VAL A 178 -12.88 -3.66 0.26
C VAL A 178 -14.24 -3.24 0.84
N SER A 179 -14.99 -2.39 0.15
CA SER A 179 -16.31 -1.94 0.60
C SER A 179 -17.40 -3.00 0.50
N ARG A 180 -17.24 -3.97 -0.42
CA ARG A 180 -18.18 -5.09 -0.59
C ARG A 180 -18.04 -6.19 0.46
N GLU A 181 -16.97 -6.17 1.22
CA GLU A 181 -16.74 -7.10 2.33
C GLU A 181 -17.46 -6.64 3.60
#